data_1138d147f66a22c818b2f8b20a026edf
#
_entry.id   1138d147f66a22c818b2f8b20a026edf
#
_cell.length_a   1.000
_cell.length_b   1.000
_cell.length_c   1.000
_cell.angle_alpha   90.00
_cell.angle_beta   90.00
_cell.angle_gamma   90.00
#
_symmetry.space_group_name_H-M   'P 1'
#
loop_
_entity.id
_entity.type
_entity.pdbx_description
1 polymer ?
#
loop_
_entity_poly.entity_id
_entity_poly.type
_entity_poly.pdbx_seq_one_letter_code
_entity_poly.pdbx_strand_id
1 'polypeptide(L)'
;MIERPKSRERRDVRIPPLGLAGILQIPQNTHALVVFAHGSGSSRFSPRNTAVAEALNDWGIATLLFDLLTPAEEADRANVFNIPLLADRLADAILWLDGQASVAELPLGLFGASTGAAAALVAAAAHPRRVRAVVSRGGRPDLAGGALEQVEAPTLLIVGGADFGVIELNEQAFARLHGTKALEIVPGASHLFPEPGALEAVIDYAARWFERHLAPTAPERARMAG
;
A
#
# COMPACT_ATOMS: atom_id res chain seq x y z
N MET A 1 21.41 24.58 -9.61
CA MET A 1 21.81 23.22 -10.04
C MET A 1 20.50 22.51 -10.39
N ILE A 2 20.24 22.23 -11.66
CA ILE A 2 19.05 21.49 -12.09
C ILE A 2 19.33 20.04 -11.72
N GLU A 3 18.69 19.52 -10.64
CA GLU A 3 18.72 18.08 -10.36
C GLU A 3 18.17 17.37 -11.58
N ARG A 4 18.98 16.49 -12.19
CA ARG A 4 18.48 15.60 -13.24
C ARG A 4 17.38 14.74 -12.62
N PRO A 5 16.21 14.55 -13.30
CA PRO A 5 15.19 13.64 -12.79
C PRO A 5 15.87 12.29 -12.56
N LYS A 6 15.71 11.74 -11.35
CA LYS A 6 16.23 10.41 -11.00
C LYS A 6 15.64 9.43 -12.01
N SER A 7 16.50 8.71 -12.73
CA SER A 7 16.06 7.72 -13.73
C SER A 7 15.20 6.67 -13.04
N ARG A 8 14.00 6.47 -13.58
CA ARG A 8 13.03 5.46 -13.10
C ARG A 8 12.68 4.53 -14.24
N GLU A 9 12.78 3.24 -14.03
CA GLU A 9 12.24 2.27 -14.96
C GLU A 9 10.73 2.13 -14.72
N ARG A 10 9.92 2.29 -15.77
CA ARG A 10 8.48 2.05 -15.74
C ARG A 10 8.15 0.88 -16.65
N ARG A 11 7.43 -0.10 -16.10
CA ARG A 11 6.95 -1.28 -16.83
C ARG A 11 5.43 -1.37 -16.70
N ASP A 12 4.72 -1.45 -17.82
CA ASP A 12 3.34 -1.90 -17.83
C ASP A 12 3.35 -3.44 -17.72
N VAL A 13 2.64 -3.97 -16.74
CA VAL A 13 2.70 -5.38 -16.38
C VAL A 13 1.32 -6.03 -16.42
N ARG A 14 1.32 -7.37 -16.45
CA ARG A 14 0.11 -8.20 -16.33
C ARG A 14 0.31 -9.22 -15.23
N ILE A 15 -0.53 -9.18 -14.20
CA ILE A 15 -0.42 -10.03 -13.02
C ILE A 15 -1.29 -11.27 -13.24
N PRO A 16 -0.68 -12.47 -13.27
CA PRO A 16 -1.43 -13.72 -13.39
C PRO A 16 -2.24 -14.00 -12.11
N PRO A 17 -3.22 -14.94 -12.14
CA PRO A 17 -3.64 -15.71 -13.33
C PRO A 17 -4.55 -14.92 -14.28
N LEU A 18 -5.18 -13.83 -13.83
CA LEU A 18 -6.19 -13.09 -14.60
C LEU A 18 -5.60 -12.06 -15.57
N GLY A 19 -4.31 -11.80 -15.52
CA GLY A 19 -3.67 -10.77 -16.32
C GLY A 19 -4.07 -9.35 -15.90
N LEU A 20 -4.25 -9.11 -14.58
CA LEU A 20 -4.62 -7.80 -14.05
C LEU A 20 -3.57 -6.77 -14.46
N ALA A 21 -4.05 -5.64 -14.98
CA ALA A 21 -3.18 -4.60 -15.48
C ALA A 21 -2.50 -3.85 -14.33
N GLY A 22 -1.19 -3.63 -14.43
CA GLY A 22 -0.41 -2.92 -13.43
C GLY A 22 0.68 -2.04 -14.04
N ILE A 23 1.21 -1.16 -13.21
CA ILE A 23 2.34 -0.27 -13.50
C ILE A 23 3.37 -0.51 -12.39
N LEU A 24 4.50 -1.11 -12.75
CA LEU A 24 5.64 -1.29 -11.86
C LEU A 24 6.66 -0.18 -12.15
N GLN A 25 7.00 0.61 -11.12
CA GLN A 25 8.02 1.65 -11.20
C GLN A 25 9.19 1.29 -10.30
N ILE A 26 10.40 1.30 -10.86
CA ILE A 26 11.63 0.92 -10.15
C ILE A 26 12.60 2.09 -10.26
N PRO A 27 12.80 2.87 -9.19
CA PRO A 27 13.82 3.92 -9.15
C PRO A 27 15.24 3.34 -9.10
N GLN A 28 16.23 4.14 -9.48
CA GLN A 28 17.62 3.77 -9.23
C GLN A 28 17.88 3.64 -7.72
N ASN A 29 18.74 2.68 -7.35
CA ASN A 29 19.07 2.38 -5.95
C ASN A 29 17.84 1.99 -5.11
N THR A 30 16.94 1.24 -5.71
CA THR A 30 15.76 0.71 -5.04
C THR A 30 16.16 -0.21 -3.87
N HIS A 31 15.57 0.01 -2.70
CA HIS A 31 15.86 -0.77 -1.49
C HIS A 31 14.60 -1.39 -0.86
N ALA A 32 13.42 -1.03 -1.34
CA ALA A 32 12.14 -1.56 -0.87
C ALA A 32 11.09 -1.51 -1.99
N LEU A 33 9.96 -2.19 -1.78
CA LEU A 33 8.84 -2.23 -2.71
C LEU A 33 7.52 -2.01 -1.97
N VAL A 34 6.62 -1.20 -2.54
CA VAL A 34 5.25 -1.00 -2.01
C VAL A 34 4.21 -1.34 -3.07
N VAL A 35 3.26 -2.22 -2.71
CA VAL A 35 2.11 -2.57 -3.54
C VAL A 35 0.90 -1.77 -3.09
N PHE A 36 0.18 -1.19 -4.05
CA PHE A 36 -0.97 -0.33 -3.81
C PHE A 36 -2.28 -1.08 -4.02
N ALA A 37 -3.15 -1.03 -3.00
CA ALA A 37 -4.54 -1.47 -3.06
C ALA A 37 -5.46 -0.25 -3.11
N HIS A 38 -6.04 0.01 -4.28
CA HIS A 38 -6.97 1.12 -4.46
C HIS A 38 -8.33 0.84 -3.82
N GLY A 39 -9.10 1.90 -3.55
CA GLY A 39 -10.47 1.79 -3.03
C GLY A 39 -11.50 1.51 -4.14
N SER A 40 -12.76 1.32 -3.70
CA SER A 40 -13.90 1.12 -4.60
C SER A 40 -14.07 2.28 -5.59
N GLY A 41 -14.37 1.96 -6.86
CA GLY A 41 -14.53 2.95 -7.93
C GLY A 41 -13.24 3.68 -8.33
N SER A 42 -12.08 3.11 -7.98
CA SER A 42 -10.76 3.61 -8.33
C SER A 42 -9.99 2.55 -9.14
N SER A 43 -8.77 2.87 -9.57
CA SER A 43 -7.93 1.98 -10.37
C SER A 43 -6.44 2.27 -10.13
N ARG A 44 -5.56 1.55 -10.85
CA ARG A 44 -4.12 1.83 -10.91
C ARG A 44 -3.78 3.28 -11.35
N PHE A 45 -4.74 3.99 -11.91
CA PHE A 45 -4.60 5.39 -12.33
C PHE A 45 -5.10 6.40 -11.29
N SER A 46 -5.43 5.99 -10.07
CA SER A 46 -5.83 6.91 -8.99
C SER A 46 -4.84 8.07 -8.85
N PRO A 47 -5.23 9.33 -9.07
CA PRO A 47 -4.29 10.46 -8.98
C PRO A 47 -3.62 10.56 -7.61
N ARG A 48 -4.36 10.27 -6.54
CA ARG A 48 -3.83 10.31 -5.16
C ARG A 48 -2.83 9.19 -4.90
N ASN A 49 -3.14 7.96 -5.33
CA ASN A 49 -2.19 6.86 -5.16
C ASN A 49 -0.96 7.06 -6.05
N THR A 50 -1.12 7.61 -7.25
CA THR A 50 -0.01 7.97 -8.13
C THR A 50 0.91 9.01 -7.48
N ALA A 51 0.35 10.08 -6.88
CA ALA A 51 1.15 11.07 -6.18
C ALA A 51 1.95 10.48 -4.99
N VAL A 52 1.32 9.59 -4.19
CA VAL A 52 2.03 8.87 -3.12
C VAL A 52 3.14 7.97 -3.71
N ALA A 53 2.83 7.21 -4.76
CA ALA A 53 3.79 6.31 -5.40
C ALA A 53 4.99 7.06 -5.99
N GLU A 54 4.77 8.18 -6.65
CA GLU A 54 5.83 9.04 -7.20
C GLU A 54 6.74 9.58 -6.09
N ALA A 55 6.15 10.02 -4.98
CA ALA A 55 6.92 10.46 -3.83
C ALA A 55 7.74 9.31 -3.22
N LEU A 56 7.17 8.11 -3.05
CA LEU A 56 7.91 6.94 -2.58
C LEU A 56 9.06 6.56 -3.52
N ASN A 57 8.86 6.70 -4.84
CA ASN A 57 9.95 6.48 -5.80
C ASN A 57 11.10 7.48 -5.61
N ASP A 58 10.81 8.73 -5.22
CA ASP A 58 11.88 9.71 -4.89
C ASP A 58 12.70 9.30 -3.67
N TRP A 59 12.11 8.52 -2.77
CA TRP A 59 12.77 7.90 -1.62
C TRP A 59 13.51 6.59 -1.97
N GLY A 60 13.51 6.15 -3.24
CA GLY A 60 14.15 4.89 -3.64
C GLY A 60 13.31 3.64 -3.33
N ILE A 61 12.01 3.79 -3.18
CA ILE A 61 11.07 2.69 -2.96
C ILE A 61 10.36 2.39 -4.27
N ALA A 62 10.48 1.16 -4.79
CA ALA A 62 9.73 0.72 -5.95
C ALA A 62 8.23 0.67 -5.64
N THR A 63 7.38 0.83 -6.66
CA THR A 63 5.93 0.81 -6.47
C THR A 63 5.23 0.00 -7.54
N LEU A 64 4.22 -0.77 -7.12
CA LEU A 64 3.29 -1.45 -8.01
C LEU A 64 1.88 -0.91 -7.77
N LEU A 65 1.32 -0.23 -8.78
CA LEU A 65 -0.09 0.14 -8.85
C LEU A 65 -0.77 -0.81 -9.83
N PHE A 66 -1.82 -1.50 -9.41
CA PHE A 66 -2.53 -2.42 -10.29
C PHE A 66 -4.04 -2.41 -10.02
N ASP A 67 -4.82 -2.85 -10.98
CA ASP A 67 -6.25 -2.98 -10.83
C ASP A 67 -6.56 -4.27 -10.08
N LEU A 68 -7.33 -4.17 -8.99
CA LEU A 68 -7.66 -5.31 -8.13
C LEU A 68 -8.72 -6.23 -8.76
N LEU A 69 -9.44 -5.75 -9.75
CA LEU A 69 -10.51 -6.46 -10.44
C LEU A 69 -10.33 -6.33 -11.95
N THR A 70 -10.83 -7.32 -12.68
CA THR A 70 -11.03 -7.19 -14.12
C THR A 70 -12.23 -6.27 -14.41
N PRO A 71 -12.34 -5.66 -15.60
CA PRO A 71 -13.52 -4.86 -15.94
C PRO A 71 -14.85 -5.61 -15.82
N ALA A 72 -14.85 -6.92 -16.08
CA ALA A 72 -16.04 -7.76 -15.93
C ALA A 72 -16.42 -7.96 -14.45
N GLU A 73 -15.44 -8.15 -13.57
CA GLU A 73 -15.67 -8.27 -12.13
C GLU A 73 -16.10 -6.94 -11.50
N GLU A 74 -15.53 -5.81 -11.95
CA GLU A 74 -15.87 -4.48 -11.46
C GLU A 74 -17.30 -4.05 -11.81
N ALA A 75 -17.88 -4.61 -12.88
CA ALA A 75 -19.28 -4.38 -13.26
C ALA A 75 -20.26 -4.88 -12.20
N ASP A 76 -19.89 -5.90 -11.40
CA ASP A 76 -20.65 -6.31 -10.23
C ASP A 76 -20.18 -5.52 -9.00
N ARG A 77 -21.06 -4.67 -8.52
CA ARG A 77 -20.78 -3.82 -7.36
C ARG A 77 -20.48 -4.59 -6.07
N ALA A 78 -20.92 -5.83 -5.95
CA ALA A 78 -20.61 -6.67 -4.80
C ALA A 78 -19.11 -6.98 -4.72
N ASN A 79 -18.42 -7.12 -5.86
CA ASN A 79 -17.00 -7.44 -5.91
C ASN A 79 -16.12 -6.30 -5.39
N VAL A 80 -16.50 -5.03 -5.59
CA VAL A 80 -15.70 -3.88 -5.12
C VAL A 80 -15.68 -3.73 -3.59
N PHE A 81 -16.58 -4.43 -2.91
CA PHE A 81 -16.64 -4.52 -1.44
C PHE A 81 -16.31 -5.93 -0.91
N ASN A 82 -15.98 -6.87 -1.79
CA ASN A 82 -15.60 -8.23 -1.43
C ASN A 82 -14.13 -8.25 -0.97
N ILE A 83 -13.92 -7.93 0.31
CA ILE A 83 -12.57 -7.81 0.88
C ILE A 83 -11.74 -9.09 0.70
N PRO A 84 -12.27 -10.31 0.94
CA PRO A 84 -11.55 -11.54 0.64
C PRO A 84 -11.06 -11.60 -0.81
N LEU A 85 -11.93 -11.33 -1.79
CA LEU A 85 -11.56 -11.32 -3.22
C LEU A 85 -10.43 -10.32 -3.50
N LEU A 86 -10.53 -9.09 -2.96
CA LEU A 86 -9.50 -8.06 -3.15
C LEU A 86 -8.17 -8.46 -2.49
N ALA A 87 -8.22 -9.13 -1.34
CA ALA A 87 -7.03 -9.65 -0.67
C ALA A 87 -6.36 -10.79 -1.45
N ASP A 88 -7.14 -11.68 -2.07
CA ASP A 88 -6.63 -12.73 -2.96
C ASP A 88 -5.89 -12.12 -4.16
N ARG A 89 -6.37 -10.99 -4.73
CA ARG A 89 -5.67 -10.27 -5.81
C ARG A 89 -4.34 -9.68 -5.35
N LEU A 90 -4.27 -9.21 -4.09
CA LEU A 90 -2.99 -8.77 -3.51
C LEU A 90 -2.04 -9.96 -3.30
N ALA A 91 -2.55 -11.12 -2.87
CA ALA A 91 -1.76 -12.33 -2.75
C ALA A 91 -1.19 -12.78 -4.10
N ASP A 92 -1.99 -12.76 -5.17
CA ASP A 92 -1.54 -13.03 -6.54
C ASP A 92 -0.40 -12.07 -6.95
N ALA A 93 -0.54 -10.78 -6.63
CA ALA A 93 0.48 -9.77 -6.93
C ALA A 93 1.78 -10.02 -6.13
N ILE A 94 1.68 -10.38 -4.86
CA ILE A 94 2.83 -10.72 -4.00
C ILE A 94 3.57 -11.92 -4.59
N LEU A 95 2.86 -13.00 -4.92
CA LEU A 95 3.45 -14.19 -5.51
C LEU A 95 4.10 -13.92 -6.88
N TRP A 96 3.46 -13.10 -7.71
CA TRP A 96 4.03 -12.70 -8.99
C TRP A 96 5.34 -11.90 -8.81
N LEU A 97 5.38 -10.98 -7.83
CA LEU A 97 6.57 -10.17 -7.53
C LEU A 97 7.76 -11.02 -7.06
N ASP A 98 7.51 -12.12 -6.34
CA ASP A 98 8.56 -13.06 -5.92
C ASP A 98 9.26 -13.72 -7.12
N GLY A 99 8.62 -13.77 -8.28
CA GLY A 99 9.19 -14.20 -9.56
C GLY A 99 9.90 -13.10 -10.37
N GLN A 100 9.87 -11.84 -9.93
CA GLN A 100 10.46 -10.71 -10.65
C GLN A 100 11.87 -10.39 -10.14
N ALA A 101 12.91 -10.88 -10.82
CA ALA A 101 14.31 -10.78 -10.38
C ALA A 101 14.74 -9.36 -9.91
N SER A 102 14.16 -8.30 -10.49
CA SER A 102 14.49 -6.91 -10.14
C SER A 102 13.96 -6.46 -8.77
N VAL A 103 12.98 -7.16 -8.18
CA VAL A 103 12.28 -6.73 -6.95
C VAL A 103 11.96 -7.88 -5.98
N ALA A 104 12.22 -9.14 -6.36
CA ALA A 104 11.85 -10.34 -5.60
C ALA A 104 12.36 -10.32 -4.14
N GLU A 105 13.60 -9.91 -3.96
CA GLU A 105 14.27 -9.91 -2.64
C GLU A 105 14.03 -8.62 -1.82
N LEU A 106 13.33 -7.63 -2.40
CA LEU A 106 13.11 -6.36 -1.70
C LEU A 106 12.11 -6.52 -0.57
N PRO A 107 12.33 -5.88 0.59
CA PRO A 107 11.33 -5.74 1.63
C PRO A 107 10.02 -5.18 1.07
N LEU A 108 8.89 -5.83 1.38
CA LEU A 108 7.58 -5.51 0.81
C LEU A 108 6.69 -4.80 1.82
N GLY A 109 6.12 -3.66 1.40
CA GLY A 109 5.05 -2.96 2.08
C GLY A 109 3.75 -2.98 1.28
N LEU A 110 2.63 -2.78 1.97
CA LEU A 110 1.31 -2.58 1.35
C LEU A 110 0.78 -1.19 1.69
N PHE A 111 0.24 -0.49 0.68
CA PHE A 111 -0.47 0.78 0.85
C PHE A 111 -1.92 0.61 0.41
N GLY A 112 -2.85 0.67 1.35
CA GLY A 112 -4.27 0.51 1.08
C GLY A 112 -5.05 1.82 1.23
N ALA A 113 -5.99 2.08 0.32
CA ALA A 113 -6.89 3.22 0.38
C ALA A 113 -8.35 2.76 0.49
N SER A 114 -9.12 3.35 1.41
CA SER A 114 -10.54 3.00 1.63
C SER A 114 -10.73 1.48 1.82
N THR A 115 -11.57 0.79 1.01
CA THR A 115 -11.73 -0.67 1.04
C THR A 115 -10.42 -1.43 0.77
N GLY A 116 -9.52 -0.87 -0.05
CA GLY A 116 -8.19 -1.44 -0.31
C GLY A 116 -7.33 -1.55 0.95
N ALA A 117 -7.57 -0.73 1.98
CA ALA A 117 -6.88 -0.86 3.26
C ALA A 117 -7.24 -2.15 3.99
N ALA A 118 -8.52 -2.54 3.98
CA ALA A 118 -8.94 -3.82 4.54
C ALA A 118 -8.31 -5.00 3.79
N ALA A 119 -8.32 -4.94 2.45
CA ALA A 119 -7.69 -5.98 1.63
C ALA A 119 -6.18 -6.10 1.93
N ALA A 120 -5.48 -4.95 2.09
CA ALA A 120 -4.07 -4.93 2.46
C ALA A 120 -3.80 -5.57 3.83
N LEU A 121 -4.66 -5.31 4.83
CA LEU A 121 -4.55 -5.92 6.16
C LEU A 121 -4.80 -7.43 6.13
N VAL A 122 -5.82 -7.89 5.38
CA VAL A 122 -6.09 -9.32 5.20
C VAL A 122 -4.91 -10.00 4.49
N ALA A 123 -4.38 -9.41 3.43
CA ALA A 123 -3.21 -9.94 2.73
C ALA A 123 -1.96 -9.97 3.62
N ALA A 124 -1.75 -8.93 4.46
CA ALA A 124 -0.63 -8.88 5.40
C ALA A 124 -0.73 -9.98 6.46
N ALA A 125 -1.93 -10.25 6.99
CA ALA A 125 -2.18 -11.33 7.94
C ALA A 125 -1.92 -12.72 7.32
N ALA A 126 -2.26 -12.90 6.03
CA ALA A 126 -2.02 -14.14 5.30
C ALA A 126 -0.55 -14.35 4.89
N HIS A 127 0.23 -13.27 4.75
CA HIS A 127 1.63 -13.30 4.30
C HIS A 127 2.60 -12.64 5.29
N PRO A 128 2.63 -13.02 6.60
CA PRO A 128 3.37 -12.30 7.65
C PRO A 128 4.88 -12.27 7.42
N ARG A 129 5.45 -13.29 6.74
CA ARG A 129 6.88 -13.34 6.43
C ARG A 129 7.27 -12.44 5.26
N ARG A 130 6.32 -12.10 4.38
CA ARG A 130 6.60 -11.35 3.15
C ARG A 130 6.24 -9.87 3.29
N VAL A 131 5.11 -9.55 3.95
CA VAL A 131 4.66 -8.17 4.17
C VAL A 131 5.29 -7.64 5.46
N ARG A 132 6.11 -6.59 5.33
CA ARG A 132 6.90 -6.03 6.42
C ARG A 132 6.38 -4.69 6.95
N ALA A 133 5.44 -4.05 6.26
CA ALA A 133 4.77 -2.84 6.72
C ALA A 133 3.44 -2.63 5.98
N VAL A 134 2.48 -2.01 6.65
CA VAL A 134 1.19 -1.63 6.06
C VAL A 134 0.91 -0.15 6.36
N VAL A 135 0.42 0.57 5.34
CA VAL A 135 -0.14 1.92 5.49
C VAL A 135 -1.58 1.91 4.98
N SER A 136 -2.51 2.39 5.80
CA SER A 136 -3.91 2.61 5.47
C SER A 136 -4.19 4.11 5.35
N ARG A 137 -4.66 4.58 4.21
CA ARG A 137 -5.04 5.98 3.96
C ARG A 137 -6.55 6.13 3.78
N GLY A 138 -7.21 6.85 4.69
CA GLY A 138 -8.68 6.98 4.71
C GLY A 138 -9.34 5.61 4.64
N GLY A 139 -8.76 4.65 5.36
CA GLY A 139 -9.10 3.24 5.21
C GLY A 139 -10.34 2.82 5.96
N ARG A 140 -10.88 1.67 5.55
CA ARG A 140 -11.92 0.91 6.24
C ARG A 140 -11.30 -0.38 6.85
N PRO A 141 -10.34 -0.22 7.82
CA PRO A 141 -9.65 -1.36 8.41
C PRO A 141 -10.61 -2.29 9.17
N ASP A 142 -11.75 -1.78 9.63
CA ASP A 142 -12.83 -2.53 10.26
C ASP A 142 -13.33 -3.69 9.38
N LEU A 143 -13.31 -3.53 8.06
CA LEU A 143 -13.73 -4.56 7.10
C LEU A 143 -12.74 -5.74 7.01
N ALA A 144 -11.55 -5.63 7.58
CA ALA A 144 -10.61 -6.76 7.68
C ALA A 144 -11.05 -7.81 8.71
N GLY A 145 -12.04 -7.49 9.54
CA GLY A 145 -12.64 -8.44 10.49
C GLY A 145 -11.60 -9.08 11.40
N GLY A 146 -11.65 -10.40 11.55
CA GLY A 146 -10.74 -11.19 12.40
C GLY A 146 -9.28 -11.23 11.94
N ALA A 147 -8.97 -10.74 10.74
CA ALA A 147 -7.58 -10.65 10.29
C ALA A 147 -6.77 -9.57 11.05
N LEU A 148 -7.45 -8.57 11.65
CA LEU A 148 -6.77 -7.50 12.40
C LEU A 148 -5.86 -8.04 13.50
N GLU A 149 -6.31 -9.03 14.28
CA GLU A 149 -5.54 -9.63 15.37
C GLU A 149 -4.37 -10.50 14.87
N GLN A 150 -4.35 -10.84 13.58
CA GLN A 150 -3.33 -11.69 12.95
C GLN A 150 -2.27 -10.87 12.20
N VAL A 151 -2.44 -9.54 12.09
CA VAL A 151 -1.48 -8.67 11.43
C VAL A 151 -0.24 -8.51 12.30
N GLU A 152 0.88 -9.08 11.87
CA GLU A 152 2.19 -8.93 12.53
C GLU A 152 2.96 -7.70 12.02
N ALA A 153 2.69 -7.28 10.78
CA ALA A 153 3.38 -6.17 10.13
C ALA A 153 3.11 -4.83 10.85
N PRO A 154 4.12 -4.00 11.10
CA PRO A 154 3.95 -2.63 11.53
C PRO A 154 2.91 -1.91 10.68
N THR A 155 1.88 -1.35 11.33
CA THR A 155 0.71 -0.79 10.64
C THR A 155 0.49 0.67 11.02
N LEU A 156 0.41 1.54 10.00
CA LEU A 156 0.03 2.95 10.13
C LEU A 156 -1.37 3.17 9.57
N LEU A 157 -2.26 3.74 10.39
CA LEU A 157 -3.57 4.20 9.99
C LEU A 157 -3.54 5.73 9.85
N ILE A 158 -3.90 6.27 8.67
CA ILE A 158 -3.96 7.71 8.40
C ILE A 158 -5.40 8.06 8.08
N VAL A 159 -6.01 8.96 8.85
CA VAL A 159 -7.42 9.34 8.74
C VAL A 159 -7.56 10.85 8.66
N GLY A 160 -8.52 11.33 7.86
CA GLY A 160 -8.85 12.75 7.83
C GLY A 160 -9.60 13.17 9.10
N GLY A 161 -9.22 14.29 9.70
CA GLY A 161 -9.84 14.82 10.93
C GLY A 161 -11.28 15.29 10.76
N ALA A 162 -11.74 15.47 9.51
CA ALA A 162 -13.14 15.75 9.17
C ALA A 162 -13.87 14.52 8.56
N ASP A 163 -13.24 13.35 8.55
CA ASP A 163 -13.83 12.09 8.08
C ASP A 163 -14.55 11.39 9.24
N PHE A 164 -15.61 12.05 9.72
CA PHE A 164 -16.39 11.57 10.86
C PHE A 164 -16.99 10.19 10.59
N GLY A 165 -17.01 9.33 11.59
CA GLY A 165 -17.41 7.92 11.48
C GLY A 165 -16.28 7.01 11.02
N VAL A 166 -15.40 7.45 10.12
CA VAL A 166 -14.21 6.68 9.72
C VAL A 166 -13.12 6.77 10.79
N ILE A 167 -13.04 7.87 11.53
CA ILE A 167 -12.12 8.00 12.69
C ILE A 167 -12.41 6.89 13.70
N GLU A 168 -13.66 6.75 14.15
CA GLU A 168 -14.07 5.76 15.14
C GLU A 168 -13.81 4.33 14.66
N LEU A 169 -14.02 4.04 13.36
CA LEU A 169 -13.71 2.73 12.77
C LEU A 169 -12.20 2.44 12.77
N ASN A 170 -11.37 3.47 12.55
CA ASN A 170 -9.92 3.32 12.64
C ASN A 170 -9.44 3.18 14.09
N GLU A 171 -10.02 3.88 15.05
CA GLU A 171 -9.73 3.72 16.49
C GLU A 171 -10.07 2.30 16.97
N GLN A 172 -11.25 1.77 16.57
CA GLN A 172 -11.65 0.40 16.88
C GLN A 172 -10.68 -0.63 16.26
N ALA A 173 -10.30 -0.47 15.01
CA ALA A 173 -9.33 -1.33 14.36
C ALA A 173 -7.93 -1.20 14.99
N PHE A 174 -7.52 0.03 15.34
CA PHE A 174 -6.27 0.28 16.04
C PHE A 174 -6.22 -0.47 17.37
N ALA A 175 -7.29 -0.50 18.14
CA ALA A 175 -7.35 -1.25 19.41
C ALA A 175 -7.14 -2.76 19.21
N ARG A 176 -7.58 -3.32 18.05
CA ARG A 176 -7.50 -4.74 17.71
C ARG A 176 -6.18 -5.17 17.08
N LEU A 177 -5.48 -4.27 16.40
CA LEU A 177 -4.15 -4.54 15.87
C LEU A 177 -3.18 -4.83 17.01
N HIS A 178 -2.30 -5.81 16.80
CA HIS A 178 -1.20 -6.13 17.70
C HIS A 178 0.14 -5.63 17.13
N GLY A 179 1.17 -5.58 17.94
CA GLY A 179 2.50 -5.17 17.50
C GLY A 179 2.66 -3.65 17.30
N THR A 180 3.61 -3.28 16.44
CA THR A 180 3.94 -1.87 16.15
C THR A 180 2.82 -1.23 15.32
N LYS A 181 2.22 -0.17 15.84
CA LYS A 181 1.11 0.53 15.17
C LYS A 181 1.11 2.01 15.49
N ALA A 182 0.56 2.81 14.57
CA ALA A 182 0.32 4.23 14.77
C ALA A 182 -1.01 4.64 14.11
N LEU A 183 -1.63 5.67 14.68
CA LEU A 183 -2.82 6.32 14.13
C LEU A 183 -2.52 7.81 14.01
N GLU A 184 -2.55 8.32 12.77
CA GLU A 184 -2.32 9.72 12.45
C GLU A 184 -3.62 10.35 11.92
N ILE A 185 -4.05 11.43 12.57
CA ILE A 185 -5.22 12.18 12.16
C ILE A 185 -4.75 13.46 11.49
N VAL A 186 -5.06 13.62 10.18
CA VAL A 186 -4.71 14.83 9.42
C VAL A 186 -5.77 15.90 9.70
N PRO A 187 -5.45 16.99 10.42
CA PRO A 187 -6.43 17.98 10.83
C PRO A 187 -7.18 18.60 9.64
N GLY A 188 -8.51 18.65 9.73
CA GLY A 188 -9.38 19.26 8.72
C GLY A 188 -9.51 18.51 7.40
N ALA A 189 -8.75 17.45 7.19
CA ALA A 189 -8.85 16.66 5.97
C ALA A 189 -10.11 15.80 5.95
N SER A 190 -10.77 15.74 4.80
CA SER A 190 -11.89 14.83 4.54
C SER A 190 -11.39 13.47 3.99
N HIS A 191 -12.31 12.55 3.68
CA HIS A 191 -12.00 11.16 3.28
C HIS A 191 -10.99 11.03 2.14
N LEU A 192 -11.02 11.93 1.17
CA LEU A 192 -10.17 11.86 -0.03
C LEU A 192 -8.92 12.74 0.06
N PHE A 193 -8.75 13.50 1.13
CA PHE A 193 -7.62 14.42 1.36
C PHE A 193 -7.44 15.45 0.22
N PRO A 194 -8.52 16.12 -0.25
CA PRO A 194 -8.41 17.12 -1.29
C PRO A 194 -7.97 18.49 -0.76
N GLU A 195 -7.98 18.70 0.56
CA GLU A 195 -7.64 19.95 1.19
C GLU A 195 -6.15 20.26 1.03
N PRO A 196 -5.77 21.55 0.87
CA PRO A 196 -4.37 21.94 0.71
C PRO A 196 -3.48 21.39 1.84
N GLY A 197 -2.39 20.72 1.49
CA GLY A 197 -1.45 20.12 2.45
C GLY A 197 -1.89 18.76 3.02
N ALA A 198 -3.14 18.32 2.78
CA ALA A 198 -3.63 17.06 3.35
C ALA A 198 -2.99 15.83 2.70
N LEU A 199 -2.88 15.83 1.37
CA LEU A 199 -2.23 14.70 0.67
C LEU A 199 -0.72 14.71 0.90
N GLU A 200 -0.10 15.86 1.01
CA GLU A 200 1.31 16.01 1.36
C GLU A 200 1.61 15.43 2.75
N ALA A 201 0.72 15.66 3.73
CA ALA A 201 0.84 15.04 5.05
C ALA A 201 0.75 13.49 4.96
N VAL A 202 -0.19 12.96 4.17
CA VAL A 202 -0.28 11.50 3.92
C VAL A 202 1.02 10.97 3.33
N ILE A 203 1.59 11.67 2.34
CA ILE A 203 2.85 11.29 1.69
C ILE A 203 3.99 11.24 2.72
N ASP A 204 4.13 12.28 3.53
CA ASP A 204 5.19 12.36 4.54
C ASP A 204 5.06 11.24 5.59
N TYR A 205 3.87 11.01 6.13
CA TYR A 205 3.62 9.92 7.08
C TYR A 205 3.92 8.53 6.45
N ALA A 206 3.43 8.29 5.24
CA ALA A 206 3.64 7.02 4.54
C ALA A 206 5.12 6.77 4.21
N ALA A 207 5.83 7.79 3.68
CA ALA A 207 7.23 7.67 3.32
C ALA A 207 8.10 7.37 4.55
N ARG A 208 7.91 8.11 5.66
CA ARG A 208 8.65 7.88 6.91
C ARG A 208 8.34 6.50 7.52
N TRP A 209 7.09 6.04 7.41
CA TRP A 209 6.71 4.72 7.90
C TRP A 209 7.41 3.62 7.13
N PHE A 210 7.33 3.66 5.81
CA PHE A 210 7.99 2.68 4.96
C PHE A 210 9.50 2.73 5.08
N GLU A 211 10.12 3.91 5.10
CA GLU A 211 11.58 4.04 5.32
C GLU A 211 12.02 3.37 6.64
N ARG A 212 11.26 3.58 7.71
CA ARG A 212 11.57 2.99 9.02
C ARG A 212 11.44 1.47 9.02
N HIS A 213 10.41 0.92 8.38
CA HIS A 213 10.02 -0.49 8.54
C HIS A 213 10.42 -1.38 7.35
N LEU A 214 10.79 -0.80 6.22
CA LEU A 214 11.30 -1.51 5.04
C LEU A 214 12.81 -1.32 4.83
N ALA A 215 13.50 -0.55 5.70
CA ALA A 215 14.95 -0.44 5.62
C ALA A 215 15.59 -1.83 5.69
N PRO A 216 16.51 -2.18 4.75
CA PRO A 216 17.21 -3.45 4.78
C PRO A 216 17.91 -3.66 6.12
N THR A 217 17.77 -4.86 6.69
CA THR A 217 18.53 -5.22 7.89
C THR A 217 20.03 -5.31 7.60
N ALA A 218 20.87 -5.24 8.62
CA ALA A 218 22.33 -5.30 8.44
C ALA A 218 22.80 -6.53 7.63
N PRO A 219 22.23 -7.75 7.80
CA PRO A 219 22.56 -8.91 6.96
C PRO A 219 22.10 -8.76 5.51
N GLU A 220 20.94 -8.13 5.27
CA GLU A 220 20.40 -7.89 3.92
C GLU A 220 21.28 -6.87 3.17
N ARG A 221 21.72 -5.80 3.84
CA ARG A 221 22.67 -4.81 3.27
C ARG A 221 23.98 -5.45 2.85
N ALA A 222 24.50 -6.39 3.60
CA ALA A 222 25.74 -7.10 3.27
C ALA A 222 25.60 -7.96 2.01
N ARG A 223 24.43 -8.55 1.76
CA ARG A 223 24.14 -9.33 0.54
C ARG A 223 23.93 -8.46 -0.71
N MET A 224 23.42 -7.25 -0.56
CA MET A 224 23.19 -6.31 -1.67
C MET A 224 24.47 -5.58 -2.12
N ALA A 225 25.55 -5.62 -1.33
CA ALA A 225 26.82 -4.95 -1.59
C ALA A 225 27.90 -5.88 -2.20
N GLY A 226 27.64 -7.16 -2.36
CA GLY A 226 28.55 -8.17 -2.96
C GLY A 226 28.03 -8.71 -4.27
#